data_7af2ae92bfaac3812f147d9316d36abd
#
_entry.id   7af2ae92bfaac3812f147d9316d36abd
#
_cell.length_a   1.000
_cell.length_b   1.000
_cell.length_c   1.000
_cell.angle_alpha   90.00
_cell.angle_beta   90.00
_cell.angle_gamma   90.00
#
_symmetry.space_group_name_H-M   'P 1'
#
loop_
_entity.id
_entity.type
_entity.pdbx_description
1 polymer ?
#
loop_
_entity_poly.entity_id
_entity_poly.type
_entity_poly.pdbx_seq_one_letter_code
_entity_poly.pdbx_strand_id
1 'polypeptide(L)'
;QYNARVSGGTDKISYSLGGGYMNQRGIMVANDDAERFSWDMKINAQVTKRLKVGISLLGNLRYNTDPIYGVSTTVNVINRALPIFGTQLPDGKWLSTWLSTPGRNNPENPLMELHEGNTKRQFHRILGRINIGYDLPWGIKYNANLGYVKVDHYSKDFKHAMYTYNPKTLERKNFSAYVSAKDWDN
;
A
#
# COMPACT_ATOMS: atom_id res chain seq x y z
N GLN A 1 12.94 -5.28 7.91
CA GLN A 1 11.85 -5.21 8.88
C GLN A 1 12.43 -5.02 10.27
N TYR A 2 11.87 -4.06 11.03
CA TYR A 2 12.28 -3.74 12.40
C TYR A 2 11.03 -3.75 13.28
N ASN A 3 11.15 -4.31 14.49
CA ASN A 3 10.09 -4.31 15.48
C ASN A 3 10.68 -4.05 16.85
N ALA A 4 9.99 -3.24 17.63
CA ALA A 4 10.34 -2.97 19.02
C ALA A 4 9.09 -3.04 19.89
N ARG A 5 9.23 -3.56 21.13
CA ARG A 5 8.17 -3.64 22.10
C ARG A 5 8.69 -3.34 23.50
N VAL A 6 7.94 -2.53 24.21
CA VAL A 6 8.15 -2.23 25.62
C VAL A 6 6.89 -2.59 26.38
N SER A 7 7.02 -3.29 27.48
CA SER A 7 5.91 -3.64 28.36
C SER A 7 6.36 -3.59 29.82
N GLY A 8 5.42 -3.27 30.68
CA GLY A 8 5.65 -3.20 32.11
C GLY A 8 4.37 -3.03 32.88
N GLY A 9 4.48 -2.91 34.17
CA GLY A 9 3.30 -2.67 35.00
C GLY A 9 3.58 -2.83 36.48
N THR A 10 2.52 -2.63 37.21
CA THR A 10 2.39 -2.87 38.66
C THR A 10 1.20 -3.78 38.88
N ASP A 11 0.91 -4.13 40.12
CA ASP A 11 -0.28 -4.91 40.48
C ASP A 11 -1.61 -4.28 40.01
N LYS A 12 -1.60 -2.95 39.78
CA LYS A 12 -2.81 -2.19 39.38
C LYS A 12 -2.81 -1.73 37.93
N ILE A 13 -1.68 -1.61 37.29
CA ILE A 13 -1.57 -1.08 35.92
C ILE A 13 -0.63 -1.97 35.12
N SER A 14 -1.04 -2.37 33.94
CA SER A 14 -0.17 -2.99 32.95
C SER A 14 -0.23 -2.21 31.65
N TYR A 15 0.92 -2.09 30.99
CA TYR A 15 1.01 -1.45 29.70
C TYR A 15 1.90 -2.25 28.75
N SER A 16 1.59 -2.15 27.47
CA SER A 16 2.40 -2.67 26.38
C SER A 16 2.34 -1.68 25.23
N LEU A 17 3.49 -1.31 24.70
CA LEU A 17 3.66 -0.45 23.54
C LEU A 17 4.53 -1.16 22.53
N GLY A 18 4.05 -1.34 21.32
CA GLY A 18 4.77 -1.95 20.22
C GLY A 18 4.84 -1.03 19.01
N GLY A 19 5.91 -1.13 18.25
CA GLY A 19 6.09 -0.44 16.98
C GLY A 19 6.81 -1.32 15.98
N GLY A 20 6.46 -1.21 14.70
CA GLY A 20 7.09 -1.95 13.64
C GLY A 20 7.19 -1.13 12.36
N TYR A 21 8.30 -1.30 11.66
CA TYR A 21 8.54 -0.75 10.33
C TYR A 21 8.93 -1.88 9.39
N MET A 22 8.32 -1.87 8.22
CA MET A 22 8.67 -2.76 7.13
C MET A 22 8.84 -1.94 5.86
N ASN A 23 9.94 -2.16 5.18
CA ASN A 23 10.16 -1.71 3.81
C ASN A 23 10.41 -2.95 2.96
N GLN A 24 9.72 -3.05 1.85
CA GLN A 24 9.82 -4.15 0.91
C GLN A 24 9.91 -3.56 -0.49
N ARG A 25 10.96 -3.91 -1.21
CA ARG A 25 11.04 -3.70 -2.64
C ARG A 25 10.48 -4.91 -3.35
N GLY A 26 9.70 -4.67 -4.39
CA GLY A 26 9.17 -5.71 -5.22
C GLY A 26 10.21 -6.28 -6.20
N ILE A 27 9.75 -7.14 -7.08
CA ILE A 27 10.59 -7.82 -8.08
C ILE A 27 10.71 -7.03 -9.39
N MET A 28 9.92 -5.99 -9.57
CA MET A 28 9.95 -5.18 -10.79
C MET A 28 11.08 -4.17 -10.75
N VAL A 29 11.57 -3.78 -11.92
CA VAL A 29 12.69 -2.84 -12.07
C VAL A 29 12.34 -1.45 -11.55
N ALA A 30 11.06 -1.05 -11.60
CA ALA A 30 10.59 0.26 -11.16
C ALA A 30 9.17 0.19 -10.58
N ASN A 31 8.86 1.13 -9.68
CA ASN A 31 7.51 1.35 -9.15
C ASN A 31 6.86 0.10 -8.51
N ASP A 32 7.59 -0.59 -7.65
CA ASP A 32 7.11 -1.77 -6.94
C ASP A 32 7.66 -1.77 -5.51
N ASP A 33 7.26 -0.79 -4.73
CA ASP A 33 7.73 -0.59 -3.36
C ASP A 33 6.55 -0.58 -2.38
N ALA A 34 6.76 -1.16 -1.21
CA ALA A 34 5.80 -1.15 -0.12
C ALA A 34 6.47 -0.78 1.21
N GLU A 35 5.92 0.21 1.88
CA GLU A 35 6.30 0.59 3.23
C GLU A 35 5.13 0.42 4.18
N ARG A 36 5.40 -0.06 5.37
CA ARG A 36 4.38 -0.21 6.41
C ARG A 36 4.93 0.20 7.77
N PHE A 37 4.22 1.10 8.41
CA PHE A 37 4.38 1.45 9.81
C PHE A 37 3.21 0.85 10.59
N SER A 38 3.52 0.16 11.66
CA SER A 38 2.52 -0.40 12.57
C SER A 38 2.84 -0.04 14.01
N TRP A 39 1.84 0.22 14.80
CA TRP A 39 1.99 0.46 16.21
C TRP A 39 0.79 -0.11 16.96
N ASP A 40 1.06 -0.58 18.16
CA ASP A 40 0.05 -1.07 19.09
C ASP A 40 0.33 -0.53 20.49
N MET A 41 -0.73 -0.13 21.15
CA MET A 41 -0.70 0.29 22.54
C MET A 41 -1.82 -0.40 23.30
N LYS A 42 -1.51 -0.93 24.45
CA LYS A 42 -2.48 -1.51 25.37
C LYS A 42 -2.17 -1.09 26.78
N ILE A 43 -3.20 -0.57 27.47
CA ILE A 43 -3.14 -0.19 28.87
C ILE A 43 -4.33 -0.85 29.57
N ASN A 44 -4.07 -1.54 30.67
CA ASN A 44 -5.11 -2.01 31.56
C ASN A 44 -4.84 -1.45 32.95
N ALA A 45 -5.86 -0.91 33.58
CA ALA A 45 -5.76 -0.32 34.92
C ALA A 45 -6.88 -0.84 35.80
N GLN A 46 -6.54 -1.24 36.99
CA GLN A 46 -7.48 -1.46 38.09
C GLN A 46 -7.62 -0.15 38.85
N VAL A 47 -8.59 0.69 38.43
CA VAL A 47 -8.81 2.05 38.97
C VAL A 47 -9.26 1.99 40.41
N THR A 48 -10.12 1.02 40.74
CA THR A 48 -10.56 0.72 42.12
C THR A 48 -10.59 -0.81 42.29
N LYS A 49 -10.90 -1.25 43.53
CA LYS A 49 -11.10 -2.70 43.80
C LYS A 49 -12.22 -3.31 42.93
N ARG A 50 -13.13 -2.49 42.40
CA ARG A 50 -14.31 -2.92 41.62
C ARG A 50 -14.27 -2.48 40.16
N LEU A 51 -13.46 -1.45 39.82
CA LEU A 51 -13.42 -0.87 38.48
C LEU A 51 -12.12 -1.21 37.77
N LYS A 52 -12.24 -1.86 36.63
CA LYS A 52 -11.16 -2.14 35.70
C LYS A 52 -11.42 -1.43 34.38
N VAL A 53 -10.40 -0.77 33.83
CA VAL A 53 -10.46 -0.08 32.53
C VAL A 53 -9.33 -0.55 31.69
N GLY A 54 -9.64 -0.95 30.46
CA GLY A 54 -8.66 -1.30 29.43
C GLY A 54 -8.80 -0.38 28.23
N ILE A 55 -7.69 0.12 27.71
CA ILE A 55 -7.62 0.89 26.47
C ILE A 55 -6.65 0.16 25.55
N SER A 56 -7.06 -0.06 24.31
CA SER A 56 -6.15 -0.55 23.26
C SER A 56 -6.31 0.29 22.01
N LEU A 57 -5.17 0.69 21.45
CA LEU A 57 -5.06 1.38 20.17
C LEU A 57 -4.14 0.59 19.27
N LEU A 58 -4.51 0.47 18.01
CA LEU A 58 -3.74 -0.21 16.99
C LEU A 58 -3.79 0.63 15.72
N GLY A 59 -2.63 0.92 15.16
CA GLY A 59 -2.49 1.67 13.93
C GLY A 59 -1.66 0.93 12.90
N ASN A 60 -2.05 1.10 11.64
CA ASN A 60 -1.34 0.59 10.49
C ASN A 60 -1.39 1.64 9.38
N LEU A 61 -0.21 2.12 8.98
CA LEU A 61 -0.02 3.03 7.87
C LEU A 61 0.74 2.26 6.79
N ARG A 62 0.17 2.17 5.60
CA ARG A 62 0.77 1.46 4.47
C ARG A 62 0.85 2.39 3.27
N TYR A 63 2.01 2.42 2.66
CA TYR A 63 2.34 3.17 1.47
C TYR A 63 2.80 2.17 0.40
N ASN A 64 2.14 2.17 -0.73
CA ASN A 64 2.52 1.35 -1.87
C ASN A 64 2.78 2.25 -3.06
N THR A 65 3.81 1.92 -3.84
CA THR A 65 4.03 2.48 -5.16
C THR A 65 3.96 1.33 -6.16
N ASP A 66 2.96 1.35 -7.02
CA ASP A 66 2.72 0.32 -8.02
C ASP A 66 2.93 0.90 -9.42
N PRO A 67 3.21 0.07 -10.45
CA PRO A 67 3.15 0.49 -11.85
C PRO A 67 1.78 1.08 -12.17
N ILE A 68 1.72 2.07 -13.08
CA ILE A 68 0.49 2.81 -13.42
C ILE A 68 -0.67 1.90 -13.85
N TYR A 69 -0.37 0.80 -14.51
CA TYR A 69 -1.37 -0.19 -14.95
C TYR A 69 -1.62 -1.31 -13.92
N GLY A 70 -0.96 -1.26 -12.77
CA GLY A 70 -0.99 -2.28 -11.72
C GLY A 70 -0.10 -3.49 -12.02
N VAL A 71 0.33 -4.14 -10.94
CA VAL A 71 1.28 -5.26 -10.98
C VAL A 71 0.78 -6.40 -11.89
N SER A 72 -0.48 -6.80 -11.76
CA SER A 72 -1.06 -7.91 -12.53
C SER A 72 -1.05 -7.65 -14.04
N THR A 73 -1.44 -6.45 -14.45
CA THR A 73 -1.44 -6.05 -15.87
C THR A 73 -0.03 -6.03 -16.43
N THR A 74 0.91 -5.43 -15.68
CA THR A 74 2.31 -5.36 -16.08
C THR A 74 2.94 -6.75 -16.22
N VAL A 75 2.69 -7.68 -15.30
CA VAL A 75 3.13 -9.07 -15.41
C VAL A 75 2.55 -9.76 -16.66
N ASN A 76 1.28 -9.52 -16.95
CA ASN A 76 0.64 -10.07 -18.16
C ASN A 76 1.30 -9.52 -19.43
N VAL A 77 1.65 -8.24 -19.48
CA VAL A 77 2.35 -7.63 -20.62
C VAL A 77 3.75 -8.24 -20.77
N ILE A 78 4.48 -8.39 -19.68
CA ILE A 78 5.82 -9.03 -19.67
C ILE A 78 5.74 -10.47 -20.20
N ASN A 79 4.80 -11.26 -19.73
CA ASN A 79 4.64 -12.66 -20.14
C ASN A 79 4.21 -12.82 -21.61
N ARG A 80 3.62 -11.79 -22.19
CA ARG A 80 3.18 -11.77 -23.59
C ARG A 80 4.21 -11.12 -24.54
N ALA A 81 5.21 -10.47 -23.97
CA ALA A 81 6.27 -9.85 -24.75
C ALA A 81 7.14 -10.93 -25.39
N LEU A 82 7.38 -10.82 -26.71
CA LEU A 82 8.25 -11.74 -27.41
C LEU A 82 9.72 -11.32 -27.22
N PRO A 83 10.62 -12.26 -26.92
CA PRO A 83 12.03 -11.93 -26.61
C PRO A 83 12.83 -11.40 -27.82
N ILE A 84 12.24 -11.44 -29.01
CA ILE A 84 12.84 -10.92 -30.25
C ILE A 84 12.74 -9.40 -30.40
N PHE A 85 11.93 -8.72 -29.55
CA PHE A 85 11.79 -7.28 -29.62
C PHE A 85 12.81 -6.58 -28.72
N GLY A 86 13.54 -5.64 -29.31
CA GLY A 86 14.34 -4.70 -28.56
C GLY A 86 13.46 -3.76 -27.74
N THR A 87 13.92 -3.38 -26.56
CA THR A 87 13.20 -2.46 -25.68
C THR A 87 13.54 -1.01 -25.97
N GLN A 88 14.79 -0.73 -26.32
CA GLN A 88 15.31 0.61 -26.59
C GLN A 88 16.26 0.64 -27.76
N LEU A 89 16.34 1.77 -28.44
CA LEU A 89 17.42 2.10 -29.38
C LEU A 89 18.70 2.45 -28.60
N PRO A 90 19.88 2.42 -29.24
CA PRO A 90 21.14 2.80 -28.61
C PRO A 90 21.15 4.22 -28.04
N ASP A 91 20.31 5.11 -28.56
CA ASP A 91 20.11 6.48 -28.07
C ASP A 91 19.09 6.60 -26.91
N GLY A 92 18.62 5.46 -26.38
CA GLY A 92 17.70 5.41 -25.24
C GLY A 92 16.21 5.61 -25.59
N LYS A 93 15.86 5.76 -26.85
CA LYS A 93 14.46 5.88 -27.28
C LYS A 93 13.74 4.54 -27.16
N TRP A 94 12.52 4.56 -26.63
CA TRP A 94 11.70 3.38 -26.48
C TRP A 94 11.22 2.84 -27.84
N LEU A 95 11.41 1.55 -28.06
CA LEU A 95 10.90 0.88 -29.25
C LEU A 95 9.46 0.43 -29.04
N SER A 96 8.66 0.58 -30.09
CA SER A 96 7.34 -0.05 -30.16
C SER A 96 7.51 -1.54 -30.48
N THR A 97 6.82 -2.39 -29.73
CA THR A 97 6.78 -3.84 -30.00
C THR A 97 5.83 -4.20 -31.15
N TRP A 98 5.51 -3.24 -31.99
CA TRP A 98 4.52 -3.34 -33.04
C TRP A 98 4.92 -4.34 -34.12
N LEU A 99 4.37 -5.53 -34.06
CA LEU A 99 4.10 -6.35 -35.23
C LEU A 99 2.80 -5.84 -35.84
N SER A 100 2.84 -5.37 -37.06
CA SER A 100 1.73 -4.86 -37.83
C SER A 100 0.67 -5.94 -38.08
N THR A 101 -0.08 -6.32 -37.05
CA THR A 101 -1.30 -7.11 -37.20
C THR A 101 -2.46 -6.15 -37.02
N PRO A 102 -3.19 -5.80 -38.11
CA PRO A 102 -4.36 -4.95 -38.01
C PRO A 102 -5.34 -5.53 -36.98
N GLY A 103 -5.82 -4.69 -36.05
CA GLY A 103 -6.87 -5.04 -35.09
C GLY A 103 -6.42 -5.67 -33.77
N ARG A 104 -5.14 -5.83 -33.50
CA ARG A 104 -4.67 -6.18 -32.16
C ARG A 104 -4.07 -4.97 -31.48
N ASN A 105 -4.64 -4.60 -30.32
CA ASN A 105 -3.94 -3.79 -29.34
C ASN A 105 -2.77 -4.62 -28.80
N ASN A 106 -1.63 -4.55 -29.48
CA ASN A 106 -0.44 -5.23 -29.01
C ASN A 106 0.02 -4.60 -27.71
N PRO A 107 0.51 -5.41 -26.76
CA PRO A 107 1.16 -4.88 -25.58
C PRO A 107 2.27 -3.96 -26.03
N GLU A 108 2.27 -2.77 -25.50
CA GLU A 108 3.35 -1.81 -25.69
C GLU A 108 4.64 -2.38 -25.07
N ASN A 109 5.71 -1.67 -25.16
CA ASN A 109 6.98 -2.07 -24.59
C ASN A 109 6.87 -2.22 -23.07
N PRO A 110 7.00 -3.44 -22.49
CA PRO A 110 6.75 -3.66 -21.06
C PRO A 110 7.72 -2.90 -20.17
N LEU A 111 8.95 -2.68 -20.64
CA LEU A 111 9.93 -1.90 -19.88
C LEU A 111 9.57 -0.41 -19.88
N MET A 112 9.08 0.11 -21.00
CA MET A 112 8.56 1.48 -21.07
C MET A 112 7.37 1.65 -20.13
N GLU A 113 6.43 0.71 -20.10
CA GLU A 113 5.24 0.77 -19.23
C GLU A 113 5.61 0.85 -17.75
N LEU A 114 6.67 0.18 -17.32
CA LEU A 114 7.18 0.28 -15.95
C LEU A 114 7.71 1.69 -15.62
N HIS A 115 8.17 2.44 -16.61
CA HIS A 115 8.69 3.80 -16.46
C HIS A 115 7.67 4.89 -16.82
N GLU A 116 6.52 4.54 -17.38
CA GLU A 116 5.50 5.48 -17.85
C GLU A 116 4.85 6.27 -16.72
N GLY A 117 4.75 5.68 -15.54
CA GLY A 117 4.18 6.32 -14.37
C GLY A 117 4.01 5.37 -13.20
N ASN A 118 3.38 5.89 -12.17
CA ASN A 118 3.11 5.12 -10.96
C ASN A 118 1.75 5.45 -10.35
N THR A 119 1.25 4.51 -9.57
CA THR A 119 0.13 4.67 -8.67
C THR A 119 0.65 4.63 -7.24
N LYS A 120 0.53 5.75 -6.52
CA LYS A 120 0.82 5.82 -5.09
C LYS A 120 -0.46 5.61 -4.31
N ARG A 121 -0.46 4.59 -3.46
CA ARG A 121 -1.58 4.26 -2.57
C ARG A 121 -1.16 4.41 -1.12
N GLN A 122 -2.02 5.06 -0.35
CA GLN A 122 -1.87 5.20 1.09
C GLN A 122 -3.09 4.57 1.74
N PHE A 123 -2.85 3.73 2.71
CA PHE A 123 -3.88 3.07 3.48
C PHE A 123 -3.60 3.27 4.97
N HIS A 124 -4.46 3.99 5.64
CA HIS A 124 -4.39 4.27 7.06
C HIS A 124 -5.51 3.56 7.77
N ARG A 125 -5.19 2.80 8.78
CA ARG A 125 -6.18 2.12 9.62
C ARG A 125 -5.84 2.34 11.08
N ILE A 126 -6.82 2.85 11.83
CA ILE A 126 -6.74 3.04 13.28
C ILE A 126 -7.90 2.31 13.92
N LEU A 127 -7.61 1.48 14.92
CA LEU A 127 -8.58 0.81 15.74
C LEU A 127 -8.38 1.24 17.18
N GLY A 128 -9.45 1.72 17.80
CA GLY A 128 -9.52 2.02 19.21
C GLY A 128 -10.51 1.08 19.92
N ARG A 129 -10.18 0.62 21.10
CA ARG A 129 -11.09 -0.14 21.95
C ARG A 129 -10.95 0.30 23.39
N ILE A 130 -12.08 0.51 24.04
CA ILE A 130 -12.17 0.75 25.47
C ILE A 130 -12.98 -0.40 26.07
N ASN A 131 -12.45 -1.02 27.12
CA ASN A 131 -13.11 -2.06 27.88
C ASN A 131 -13.30 -1.55 29.32
N ILE A 132 -14.50 -1.65 29.86
CA ILE A 132 -14.82 -1.25 31.23
C ILE A 132 -15.44 -2.46 31.91
N GLY A 133 -14.83 -2.89 33.01
CA GLY A 133 -15.35 -3.94 33.86
C GLY A 133 -15.67 -3.37 35.24
N TYR A 134 -16.87 -3.59 35.74
CA TYR A 134 -17.30 -3.13 37.05
C TYR A 134 -17.96 -4.27 37.84
N ASP A 135 -17.39 -4.55 39.01
CA ASP A 135 -17.95 -5.53 39.94
C ASP A 135 -18.98 -4.86 40.84
N LEU A 136 -20.26 -5.11 40.57
CA LEU A 136 -21.38 -4.62 41.33
C LEU A 136 -21.53 -5.37 42.67
N PRO A 137 -22.22 -4.77 43.68
CA PRO A 137 -22.67 -5.52 44.86
C PRO A 137 -23.48 -6.75 44.42
N TRP A 138 -23.54 -7.76 45.28
CA TRP A 138 -24.25 -9.03 45.04
C TRP A 138 -23.66 -9.97 43.96
N GLY A 139 -22.38 -9.77 43.61
CA GLY A 139 -21.68 -10.68 42.70
C GLY A 139 -21.97 -10.48 41.20
N ILE A 140 -22.71 -9.43 40.85
CA ILE A 140 -23.00 -9.09 39.44
C ILE A 140 -21.77 -8.40 38.84
N LYS A 141 -21.36 -8.88 37.65
CA LYS A 141 -20.26 -8.28 36.86
C LYS A 141 -20.81 -7.59 35.63
N TYR A 142 -20.54 -6.30 35.52
CA TYR A 142 -20.86 -5.52 34.33
C TYR A 142 -19.61 -5.36 33.44
N ASN A 143 -19.72 -5.67 32.16
CA ASN A 143 -18.66 -5.46 31.18
C ASN A 143 -19.20 -4.69 29.97
N ALA A 144 -18.57 -3.58 29.68
CA ALA A 144 -18.85 -2.78 28.48
C ALA A 144 -17.61 -2.70 27.57
N ASN A 145 -17.83 -2.80 26.28
CA ASN A 145 -16.80 -2.67 25.28
C ASN A 145 -17.25 -1.65 24.23
N LEU A 146 -16.41 -0.65 23.99
CA LEU A 146 -16.60 0.34 22.95
C LEU A 146 -15.45 0.22 21.95
N GLY A 147 -15.78 0.08 20.68
CA GLY A 147 -14.81 -0.01 19.59
C GLY A 147 -15.01 1.12 18.60
N TYR A 148 -13.90 1.65 18.09
CA TYR A 148 -13.86 2.64 17.02
C TYR A 148 -12.88 2.16 15.95
N VAL A 149 -13.30 2.26 14.70
CA VAL A 149 -12.45 1.93 13.53
C VAL A 149 -12.50 3.11 12.57
N LYS A 150 -11.32 3.59 12.18
CA LYS A 150 -11.17 4.56 11.10
C LYS A 150 -10.28 3.96 10.02
N VAL A 151 -10.71 4.07 8.76
CA VAL A 151 -9.97 3.63 7.58
C VAL A 151 -10.00 4.74 6.56
N ASP A 152 -8.83 5.23 6.20
CA ASP A 152 -8.64 6.22 5.13
C ASP A 152 -7.88 5.55 3.99
N HIS A 153 -8.31 5.76 2.77
CA HIS A 153 -7.66 5.24 1.57
C HIS A 153 -7.49 6.36 0.55
N TYR A 154 -6.24 6.65 0.23
CA TYR A 154 -5.87 7.64 -0.78
C TYR A 154 -5.11 6.97 -1.92
N SER A 155 -5.45 7.30 -3.17
CA SER A 155 -4.75 6.86 -4.37
C SER A 155 -4.44 8.04 -5.27
N LYS A 156 -3.22 8.10 -5.77
CA LYS A 156 -2.78 9.08 -6.76
C LYS A 156 -2.07 8.38 -7.91
N ASP A 157 -2.63 8.53 -9.10
CA ASP A 157 -2.05 8.07 -10.34
C ASP A 157 -1.29 9.21 -11.01
N PHE A 158 -0.11 8.92 -11.47
CA PHE A 158 0.71 9.83 -12.24
C PHE A 158 1.31 9.13 -13.44
N LYS A 159 1.04 9.67 -14.63
CA LYS A 159 1.53 9.15 -15.89
C LYS A 159 2.28 10.23 -16.66
N HIS A 160 3.50 9.93 -17.09
CA HIS A 160 4.30 10.79 -17.94
C HIS A 160 3.83 10.73 -19.40
N ALA A 161 4.05 11.79 -20.15
CA ALA A 161 4.01 11.73 -21.60
C ALA A 161 5.22 10.93 -22.08
N MET A 162 4.97 9.84 -22.79
CA MET A 162 6.00 8.95 -23.32
C MET A 162 5.86 8.82 -24.83
N TYR A 163 6.93 8.36 -25.47
CA TYR A 163 6.98 8.19 -26.90
C TYR A 163 7.61 6.84 -27.23
N THR A 164 7.02 6.10 -28.18
CA THR A 164 7.64 4.94 -28.78
C THR A 164 7.93 5.20 -30.24
N TYR A 165 8.90 4.51 -30.75
CA TYR A 165 9.34 4.60 -32.14
C TYR A 165 9.18 3.25 -32.83
N ASN A 166 8.64 3.26 -34.05
CA ASN A 166 8.58 2.09 -34.88
C ASN A 166 10.01 1.66 -35.24
N PRO A 167 10.41 0.40 -35.02
CA PRO A 167 11.79 -0.03 -35.28
C PRO A 167 12.20 0.03 -36.76
N LYS A 168 11.23 0.05 -37.69
CA LYS A 168 11.50 0.09 -39.14
C LYS A 168 11.38 1.48 -39.75
N THR A 169 10.29 2.19 -39.40
CA THR A 169 9.98 3.50 -40.01
C THR A 169 10.47 4.68 -39.18
N LEU A 170 10.84 4.45 -37.92
CA LEU A 170 11.18 5.47 -36.93
C LEU A 170 10.05 6.49 -36.69
N GLU A 171 8.84 6.15 -37.12
CA GLU A 171 7.66 6.97 -36.81
C GLU A 171 7.37 6.94 -35.31
N ARG A 172 7.00 8.13 -34.79
CA ARG A 172 6.74 8.35 -33.38
C ARG A 172 5.27 8.15 -33.04
N LYS A 173 5.00 7.36 -32.03
CA LYS A 173 3.69 7.25 -31.38
C LYS A 173 3.72 7.93 -30.01
N ASN A 174 2.73 8.77 -29.72
CA ASN A 174 2.65 9.54 -28.49
C ASN A 174 1.71 8.88 -27.49
N PHE A 175 2.06 8.95 -26.21
CA PHE A 175 1.22 8.55 -25.08
C PHE A 175 0.99 9.77 -24.19
N SER A 176 -0.27 10.05 -23.89
CA SER A 176 -0.65 11.24 -23.12
C SER A 176 -0.30 11.10 -21.65
N ALA A 177 0.14 12.20 -21.03
CA ALA A 177 0.25 12.31 -19.59
C ALA A 177 -1.12 12.51 -18.94
N TYR A 178 -1.29 12.03 -17.72
CA TYR A 178 -2.41 12.42 -16.87
C TYR A 178 -2.05 12.33 -15.38
N VAL A 179 -2.82 13.05 -14.57
CA VAL A 179 -2.77 12.95 -13.10
C VAL A 179 -4.20 12.74 -12.61
N SER A 180 -4.39 11.78 -11.76
CA SER A 180 -5.67 11.50 -11.09
C SER A 180 -5.42 11.26 -9.61
N ALA A 181 -6.29 11.78 -8.76
CA ALA A 181 -6.25 11.54 -7.32
C ALA A 181 -7.65 11.15 -6.84
N LYS A 182 -7.72 10.18 -5.95
CA LYS A 182 -8.95 9.70 -5.33
C LYS A 182 -8.73 9.52 -3.85
N ASP A 183 -9.69 9.97 -3.07
CA ASP A 183 -9.72 9.83 -1.62
C ASP A 183 -11.01 9.11 -1.23
N TRP A 184 -10.92 8.12 -0.34
CA TRP A 184 -12.05 7.38 0.18
C TRP A 184 -11.91 7.26 1.69
N ASP A 185 -12.79 7.93 2.41
CA ASP A 185 -12.96 7.83 3.85
C ASP A 185 -14.13 6.89 4.17
N ASN A 186 -13.92 5.97 5.12
CA ASN A 186 -14.94 5.10 5.69
C ASN A 186 -14.94 5.19 7.22
#